data_b1bf5ab9ccd667db0577c01608a2f9a6
#
_entry.id   b1bf5ab9ccd667db0577c01608a2f9a6
#
_cell.length_a   1.000
_cell.length_b   1.000
_cell.length_c   1.000
_cell.angle_alpha   90.00
_cell.angle_beta   90.00
_cell.angle_gamma   90.00
#
_symmetry.space_group_name_H-M   'P 1'
#
loop_
_entity.id
_entity.type
_entity.pdbx_description
1 polymer ?
#
loop_
_entity_poly.entity_id
_entity_poly.type
_entity_poly.pdbx_seq_one_letter_code
_entity_poly.pdbx_strand_id
1 'polypeptide(L)'
;MPHPMTPTITAFERSPDGGKGLARDTRVRWALEEVGQPHVVRHVSFGAMKEAGHLALHPFGKIPTYEEGDLVLFETGAIVLHLAELHTGLLPKDPDARARAITWMFAALNTVEPPIFELANARLLEADKPWSKERLPEVMDRVRKPLHQLSARLGDADWLDGMFSAGDLMMVSVLLRLRSSGLLDEYPSLAAYVARGEARPAYQRAFAAQLAINAAKPAGG
;
A
#
# COMPACT_ATOMS: atom_id res chain seq x y z
N MET A 1 -29.72 15.02 6.16
CA MET A 1 -28.66 14.08 5.77
C MET A 1 -27.89 13.71 7.01
N PRO A 2 -27.68 12.44 7.36
CA PRO A 2 -26.80 12.12 8.47
C PRO A 2 -25.43 12.72 8.18
N HIS A 3 -24.79 13.31 9.20
CA HIS A 3 -23.40 13.75 9.09
C HIS A 3 -22.56 12.55 8.69
N PRO A 4 -21.62 12.69 7.72
CA PRO A 4 -20.73 11.60 7.38
C PRO A 4 -19.99 11.19 8.67
N MET A 5 -20.11 9.91 9.04
CA MET A 5 -19.42 9.40 10.21
C MET A 5 -17.92 9.37 9.89
N THR A 6 -17.10 9.82 10.84
CA THR A 6 -15.65 9.77 10.66
C THR A 6 -15.18 8.31 10.64
N PRO A 7 -14.61 7.80 9.55
CA PRO A 7 -14.18 6.42 9.48
C PRO A 7 -13.02 6.13 10.42
N THR A 8 -12.97 4.89 10.90
CA THR A 8 -11.86 4.36 11.68
C THR A 8 -11.10 3.32 10.87
N ILE A 9 -9.78 3.42 10.83
CA ILE A 9 -8.91 2.39 10.25
C ILE A 9 -8.04 1.74 11.33
N THR A 10 -7.68 0.46 11.16
CA THR A 10 -6.69 -0.16 12.03
C THR A 10 -5.29 -0.08 11.43
N ALA A 11 -4.31 0.11 12.30
CA ALA A 11 -2.89 0.14 11.96
C ALA A 11 -2.07 -0.56 13.05
N PHE A 12 -0.81 -0.90 12.76
CA PHE A 12 0.08 -1.41 13.79
C PHE A 12 0.34 -0.38 14.88
N GLU A 13 0.31 -0.81 16.13
CA GLU A 13 0.85 -0.08 17.27
C GLU A 13 2.35 0.19 17.09
N ARG A 14 3.07 -0.82 16.56
CA ARG A 14 4.46 -0.70 16.10
C ARG A 14 4.62 -1.44 14.77
N SER A 15 4.92 -0.70 13.75
CA SER A 15 5.15 -1.29 12.43
C SER A 15 6.49 -2.04 12.39
N PRO A 16 6.52 -3.27 11.82
CA PRO A 16 7.77 -4.05 11.68
C PRO A 16 8.87 -3.35 10.88
N ASP A 17 8.49 -2.41 10.02
CA ASP A 17 9.40 -1.61 9.21
C ASP A 17 9.88 -0.33 9.91
N GLY A 18 9.55 -0.15 11.18
CA GLY A 18 9.89 1.05 11.95
C GLY A 18 9.17 2.31 11.47
N GLY A 19 8.01 2.18 10.83
CA GLY A 19 7.22 3.30 10.31
C GLY A 19 7.72 3.84 8.97
N LYS A 20 8.48 3.05 8.21
CA LYS A 20 9.05 3.46 6.93
C LYS A 20 8.06 3.42 5.75
N GLY A 21 6.78 3.34 6.02
CA GLY A 21 5.71 3.45 5.02
C GLY A 21 5.38 2.14 4.28
N LEU A 22 5.95 1.00 4.69
CA LEU A 22 5.73 -0.29 4.05
C LEU A 22 4.56 -1.08 4.64
N ALA A 23 4.06 -0.69 5.83
CA ALA A 23 2.86 -1.27 6.39
C ALA A 23 1.64 -0.90 5.53
N ARG A 24 0.73 -1.85 5.36
CA ARG A 24 -0.36 -1.71 4.37
C ARG A 24 -1.39 -0.64 4.71
N ASP A 25 -1.51 -0.25 5.97
CA ASP A 25 -2.35 0.88 6.38
C ASP A 25 -1.92 2.21 5.73
N THR A 26 -0.66 2.37 5.35
CA THR A 26 -0.16 3.56 4.63
C THR A 26 -0.92 3.80 3.33
N ARG A 27 -1.32 2.74 2.61
CA ARG A 27 -2.12 2.85 1.38
C ARG A 27 -3.47 3.50 1.64
N VAL A 28 -4.14 3.07 2.71
CA VAL A 28 -5.45 3.60 3.10
C VAL A 28 -5.33 5.01 3.66
N ARG A 29 -4.31 5.28 4.50
CA ARG A 29 -4.01 6.64 4.96
C ARG A 29 -3.77 7.58 3.80
N TRP A 30 -2.96 7.17 2.82
CA TRP A 30 -2.71 7.97 1.63
C TRP A 30 -3.98 8.26 0.84
N ALA A 31 -4.84 7.26 0.62
CA ALA A 31 -6.12 7.46 -0.06
C ALA A 31 -7.03 8.44 0.69
N LEU A 32 -7.16 8.30 2.01
CA LEU A 32 -7.92 9.22 2.87
C LEU A 32 -7.39 10.66 2.79
N GLU A 33 -6.07 10.84 2.80
CA GLU A 33 -5.42 12.14 2.65
C GLU A 33 -5.59 12.75 1.24
N GLU A 34 -5.59 11.92 0.18
CA GLU A 34 -5.83 12.40 -1.19
C GLU A 34 -7.25 12.94 -1.38
N VAL A 35 -8.22 12.30 -0.74
CA VAL A 35 -9.62 12.72 -0.84
C VAL A 35 -10.02 13.72 0.24
N GLY A 36 -9.10 14.06 1.16
CA GLY A 36 -9.35 15.00 2.24
C GLY A 36 -10.35 14.49 3.29
N GLN A 37 -10.47 13.16 3.46
CA GLN A 37 -11.38 12.55 4.43
C GLN A 37 -10.73 12.45 5.81
N PRO A 38 -11.23 13.17 6.83
CA PRO A 38 -10.80 12.99 8.22
C PRO A 38 -11.06 11.55 8.68
N HIS A 39 -10.14 11.00 9.46
CA HIS A 39 -10.24 9.62 9.93
C HIS A 39 -9.61 9.43 11.30
N VAL A 40 -10.01 8.37 11.99
CA VAL A 40 -9.42 7.92 13.26
C VAL A 40 -8.57 6.69 12.99
N VAL A 41 -7.45 6.56 13.70
CA VAL A 41 -6.61 5.37 13.63
C VAL A 41 -6.64 4.63 14.95
N ARG A 42 -7.11 3.38 14.91
CA ARG A 42 -7.03 2.45 16.03
C ARG A 42 -5.78 1.59 15.88
N HIS A 43 -4.88 1.71 16.85
CA HIS A 43 -3.65 0.93 16.87
C HIS A 43 -3.89 -0.46 17.46
N VAL A 44 -3.33 -1.49 16.82
CA VAL A 44 -3.44 -2.88 17.25
C VAL A 44 -2.07 -3.54 17.33
N SER A 45 -1.87 -4.35 18.36
CA SER A 45 -0.69 -5.20 18.50
C SER A 45 -0.83 -6.48 17.66
N PHE A 46 0.28 -7.19 17.42
CA PHE A 46 0.24 -8.51 16.78
C PHE A 46 -0.62 -9.54 17.51
N GLY A 47 -0.68 -9.43 18.86
CA GLY A 47 -1.55 -10.28 19.68
C GLY A 47 -3.02 -9.95 19.45
N ALA A 48 -3.38 -8.67 19.58
CA ALA A 48 -4.74 -8.18 19.42
C ALA A 48 -5.36 -8.52 18.05
N MET A 49 -4.54 -8.59 16.98
CA MET A 49 -5.01 -9.01 15.65
C MET A 49 -5.54 -10.47 15.61
N LYS A 50 -5.19 -11.30 16.58
CA LYS A 50 -5.63 -12.70 16.68
C LYS A 50 -6.82 -12.90 17.60
N GLU A 51 -7.26 -11.86 18.28
CA GLU A 51 -8.40 -11.91 19.17
C GLU A 51 -9.72 -11.85 18.43
N ALA A 52 -10.78 -12.43 19.03
CA ALA A 52 -12.09 -12.51 18.41
C ALA A 52 -12.66 -11.17 17.95
N GLY A 53 -12.41 -10.09 18.70
CA GLY A 53 -12.87 -8.75 18.33
C GLY A 53 -12.26 -8.24 17.02
N HIS A 54 -10.97 -8.46 16.79
CA HIS A 54 -10.34 -8.09 15.52
C HIS A 54 -10.66 -9.07 14.40
N LEU A 55 -10.76 -10.37 14.69
CA LEU A 55 -11.12 -11.38 13.70
C LEU A 55 -12.53 -11.18 13.15
N ALA A 56 -13.44 -10.60 13.93
CA ALA A 56 -14.77 -10.21 13.46
C ALA A 56 -14.73 -9.09 12.41
N LEU A 57 -13.70 -8.20 12.46
CA LEU A 57 -13.49 -7.13 11.48
C LEU A 57 -12.65 -7.61 10.28
N HIS A 58 -11.68 -8.50 10.52
CA HIS A 58 -10.78 -9.01 9.50
C HIS A 58 -10.54 -10.51 9.71
N PRO A 59 -11.22 -11.39 8.96
CA PRO A 59 -11.21 -12.84 9.22
C PRO A 59 -9.82 -13.48 9.09
N PHE A 60 -8.88 -12.83 8.42
CA PHE A 60 -7.49 -13.29 8.29
C PHE A 60 -6.54 -12.69 9.33
N GLY A 61 -7.06 -11.93 10.31
CA GLY A 61 -6.25 -11.35 11.39
C GLY A 61 -5.14 -10.43 10.92
N LYS A 62 -5.45 -9.54 9.96
CA LYS A 62 -4.47 -8.58 9.38
C LYS A 62 -4.96 -7.15 9.56
N ILE A 63 -4.12 -6.19 9.18
CA ILE A 63 -4.44 -4.77 9.08
C ILE A 63 -4.24 -4.33 7.60
N PRO A 64 -4.89 -3.24 7.17
CA PRO A 64 -5.91 -2.45 7.87
C PRO A 64 -7.31 -3.05 7.77
N THR A 65 -8.19 -2.66 8.69
CA THR A 65 -9.64 -2.63 8.52
C THR A 65 -10.11 -1.20 8.30
N TYR A 66 -11.30 -1.04 7.76
CA TYR A 66 -12.00 0.24 7.64
C TYR A 66 -13.41 0.07 8.21
N GLU A 67 -13.83 0.98 9.05
CA GLU A 67 -15.14 0.97 9.72
C GLU A 67 -15.79 2.34 9.57
N GLU A 68 -17.00 2.40 9.02
CA GLU A 68 -17.81 3.60 8.92
C GLU A 68 -19.29 3.26 9.15
N GLY A 69 -19.84 3.65 10.29
CA GLY A 69 -21.16 3.19 10.71
C GLY A 69 -21.19 1.66 10.83
N ASP A 70 -22.12 1.03 10.15
CA ASP A 70 -22.26 -0.45 10.13
C ASP A 70 -21.39 -1.12 9.05
N LEU A 71 -20.74 -0.31 8.19
CA LEU A 71 -19.87 -0.85 7.15
C LEU A 71 -18.51 -1.22 7.73
N VAL A 72 -18.10 -2.47 7.49
CA VAL A 72 -16.76 -2.97 7.80
C VAL A 72 -16.13 -3.51 6.53
N LEU A 73 -14.95 -3.02 6.19
CA LEU A 73 -14.17 -3.49 5.05
C LEU A 73 -12.77 -3.94 5.49
N PHE A 74 -12.24 -4.90 4.77
CA PHE A 74 -10.84 -5.32 4.81
C PHE A 74 -10.33 -5.45 3.37
N GLU A 75 -9.03 -5.72 3.17
CA GLU A 75 -8.28 -5.60 1.93
C GLU A 75 -8.06 -4.14 1.49
N THR A 76 -6.79 -3.75 1.39
CA THR A 76 -6.44 -2.36 1.04
C THR A 76 -6.98 -1.93 -0.33
N GLY A 77 -7.03 -2.87 -1.29
CA GLY A 77 -7.61 -2.59 -2.60
C GLY A 77 -9.09 -2.27 -2.54
N ALA A 78 -9.86 -3.04 -1.75
CA ALA A 78 -11.29 -2.82 -1.57
C ALA A 78 -11.56 -1.48 -0.85
N ILE A 79 -10.80 -1.19 0.21
CA ILE A 79 -10.93 0.07 0.97
C ILE A 79 -10.58 1.27 0.09
N VAL A 80 -9.47 1.23 -0.65
CA VAL A 80 -9.06 2.32 -1.55
C VAL A 80 -10.08 2.52 -2.68
N LEU A 81 -10.62 1.42 -3.24
CA LEU A 81 -11.67 1.51 -4.26
C LEU A 81 -12.93 2.16 -3.71
N HIS A 82 -13.39 1.74 -2.53
CA HIS A 82 -14.55 2.33 -1.84
C HIS A 82 -14.37 3.84 -1.64
N LEU A 83 -13.23 4.28 -1.11
CA LEU A 83 -12.92 5.70 -0.94
C LEU A 83 -12.91 6.45 -2.28
N ALA A 84 -12.33 5.85 -3.32
CA ALA A 84 -12.25 6.43 -4.65
C ALA A 84 -13.61 6.52 -5.35
N GLU A 85 -14.57 5.68 -4.98
CA GLU A 85 -15.96 5.72 -5.46
C GLU A 85 -16.81 6.77 -4.76
N LEU A 86 -16.59 6.96 -3.47
CA LEU A 86 -17.33 7.97 -2.69
C LEU A 86 -16.82 9.39 -2.92
N HIS A 87 -15.54 9.55 -3.23
CA HIS A 87 -14.89 10.85 -3.33
C HIS A 87 -14.30 11.09 -4.73
N THR A 88 -14.10 12.36 -5.06
CA THR A 88 -13.38 12.74 -6.29
C THR A 88 -11.86 12.74 -6.08
N GLY A 89 -11.10 12.55 -7.17
CA GLY A 89 -9.64 12.69 -7.18
C GLY A 89 -8.84 11.40 -7.37
N LEU A 90 -9.42 10.24 -7.07
CA LEU A 90 -8.76 8.94 -7.20
C LEU A 90 -9.27 8.09 -8.37
N LEU A 91 -10.47 8.35 -8.87
CA LEU A 91 -10.99 7.70 -10.08
C LEU A 91 -11.45 8.75 -11.10
N PRO A 92 -11.13 8.54 -12.39
CA PRO A 92 -11.67 9.33 -13.47
C PRO A 92 -13.21 9.25 -13.55
N LYS A 93 -13.83 10.30 -14.07
CA LYS A 93 -15.30 10.30 -14.32
C LYS A 93 -15.67 9.51 -15.58
N ASP A 94 -14.79 9.51 -16.57
CA ASP A 94 -14.98 8.72 -17.79
C ASP A 94 -14.99 7.23 -17.47
N PRO A 95 -16.02 6.46 -17.92
CA PRO A 95 -16.18 5.05 -17.55
C PRO A 95 -15.02 4.17 -17.98
N ASP A 96 -14.45 4.40 -19.16
CA ASP A 96 -13.36 3.59 -19.69
C ASP A 96 -12.04 3.89 -18.95
N ALA A 97 -11.74 5.16 -18.71
CA ALA A 97 -10.59 5.57 -17.90
C ALA A 97 -10.73 5.07 -16.46
N ARG A 98 -11.94 5.10 -15.88
CA ARG A 98 -12.25 4.51 -14.58
C ARG A 98 -11.95 3.01 -14.56
N ALA A 99 -12.41 2.27 -15.56
CA ALA A 99 -12.16 0.83 -15.67
C ALA A 99 -10.66 0.54 -15.77
N ARG A 100 -9.89 1.34 -16.53
CA ARG A 100 -8.43 1.20 -16.61
C ARG A 100 -7.73 1.52 -15.29
N ALA A 101 -8.15 2.56 -14.55
CA ALA A 101 -7.60 2.86 -13.24
C ALA A 101 -7.82 1.70 -12.25
N ILE A 102 -9.01 1.10 -12.23
CA ILE A 102 -9.32 -0.10 -11.43
C ILE A 102 -8.47 -1.29 -11.89
N THR A 103 -8.29 -1.48 -13.20
CA THR A 103 -7.40 -2.53 -13.73
C THR A 103 -5.99 -2.39 -13.16
N TRP A 104 -5.44 -1.16 -13.10
CA TRP A 104 -4.13 -0.91 -12.52
C TRP A 104 -4.06 -1.17 -11.01
N MET A 105 -5.13 -0.96 -10.26
CA MET A 105 -5.20 -1.36 -8.84
C MET A 105 -5.02 -2.87 -8.70
N PHE A 106 -5.76 -3.65 -9.48
CA PHE A 106 -5.66 -5.12 -9.45
C PHE A 106 -4.33 -5.62 -9.99
N ALA A 107 -3.77 -5.00 -11.04
CA ALA A 107 -2.45 -5.34 -11.55
C ALA A 107 -1.35 -5.11 -10.50
N ALA A 108 -1.42 -4.02 -9.74
CA ALA A 108 -0.49 -3.76 -8.66
C ALA A 108 -0.52 -4.88 -7.61
N LEU A 109 -1.72 -5.30 -7.17
CA LEU A 109 -1.89 -6.28 -6.10
C LEU A 109 -1.65 -7.73 -6.54
N ASN A 110 -2.11 -8.09 -7.74
CA ASN A 110 -2.17 -9.50 -8.17
C ASN A 110 -1.02 -9.88 -9.13
N THR A 111 -0.38 -8.90 -9.76
CA THR A 111 0.69 -9.16 -10.75
C THR A 111 2.05 -8.68 -10.26
N VAL A 112 2.12 -7.46 -9.75
CA VAL A 112 3.40 -6.84 -9.37
C VAL A 112 3.77 -7.12 -7.91
N GLU A 113 2.83 -7.06 -6.97
CA GLU A 113 3.12 -7.28 -5.54
C GLU A 113 3.58 -8.71 -5.19
N PRO A 114 2.99 -9.80 -5.74
CA PRO A 114 3.33 -11.15 -5.31
C PRO A 114 4.82 -11.51 -5.45
N PRO A 115 5.49 -11.30 -6.59
CA PRO A 115 6.93 -11.58 -6.67
C PRO A 115 7.78 -10.65 -5.79
N ILE A 116 7.35 -9.40 -5.55
CA ILE A 116 8.01 -8.48 -4.63
C ILE A 116 7.89 -8.99 -3.17
N PHE A 117 6.73 -9.51 -2.82
CA PHE A 117 6.52 -10.10 -1.50
C PHE A 117 7.32 -11.39 -1.32
N GLU A 118 7.43 -12.22 -2.36
CA GLU A 118 8.29 -13.41 -2.38
C GLU A 118 9.76 -13.03 -2.15
N LEU A 119 10.25 -11.97 -2.82
CA LEU A 119 11.61 -11.46 -2.61
C LEU A 119 11.84 -10.99 -1.18
N ALA A 120 10.88 -10.29 -0.58
CA ALA A 120 10.97 -9.86 0.81
C ALA A 120 11.05 -11.06 1.76
N ASN A 121 10.25 -12.10 1.54
CA ASN A 121 10.30 -13.34 2.33
C ASN A 121 11.65 -14.06 2.16
N ALA A 122 12.14 -14.19 0.92
CA ALA A 122 13.43 -14.83 0.64
C ALA A 122 14.58 -14.13 1.35
N ARG A 123 14.55 -12.79 1.45
CA ARG A 123 15.60 -12.01 2.10
C ARG A 123 15.49 -11.94 3.62
N LEU A 124 14.26 -11.96 4.17
CA LEU A 124 14.03 -11.74 5.61
C LEU A 124 13.81 -13.04 6.38
N LEU A 125 13.06 -14.00 5.81
CA LEU A 125 12.63 -15.21 6.50
C LEU A 125 13.43 -16.46 6.08
N GLU A 126 14.04 -16.42 4.90
CA GLU A 126 14.73 -17.57 4.32
C GLU A 126 16.25 -17.33 4.17
N ALA A 127 16.76 -16.19 4.63
CA ALA A 127 18.15 -15.78 4.42
C ALA A 127 19.18 -16.75 5.02
N ASP A 128 18.83 -17.44 6.09
CA ASP A 128 19.65 -18.42 6.82
C ASP A 128 19.49 -19.85 6.29
N LYS A 129 18.61 -20.09 5.32
CA LYS A 129 18.37 -21.42 4.74
C LYS A 129 19.50 -21.82 3.78
N PRO A 130 19.92 -23.10 3.78
CA PRO A 130 21.02 -23.58 2.93
C PRO A 130 20.84 -23.31 1.43
N TRP A 131 19.61 -23.34 0.97
CA TRP A 131 19.22 -23.14 -0.42
C TRP A 131 18.94 -21.66 -0.80
N SER A 132 19.00 -20.74 0.15
CA SER A 132 18.63 -19.32 -0.07
C SER A 132 19.48 -18.67 -1.15
N LYS A 133 20.81 -18.89 -1.14
CA LYS A 133 21.74 -18.31 -2.11
C LYS A 133 21.47 -18.75 -3.55
N GLU A 134 21.06 -20.01 -3.75
CA GLU A 134 20.75 -20.56 -5.06
C GLU A 134 19.40 -20.07 -5.56
N ARG A 135 18.41 -19.90 -4.68
CA ARG A 135 17.07 -19.48 -5.03
C ARG A 135 16.96 -17.98 -5.32
N LEU A 136 17.74 -17.15 -4.62
CA LEU A 136 17.59 -15.70 -4.65
C LEU A 136 17.69 -15.08 -6.06
N PRO A 137 18.61 -15.49 -6.98
CA PRO A 137 18.67 -14.98 -8.33
C PRO A 137 17.35 -15.20 -9.09
N GLU A 138 16.77 -16.40 -9.01
CA GLU A 138 15.50 -16.72 -9.68
C GLU A 138 14.33 -15.86 -9.15
N VAL A 139 14.26 -15.67 -7.84
CA VAL A 139 13.24 -14.80 -7.22
C VAL A 139 13.42 -13.35 -7.68
N MET A 140 14.64 -12.86 -7.79
CA MET A 140 14.93 -11.52 -8.33
C MET A 140 14.50 -11.38 -9.78
N ASP A 141 14.72 -12.39 -10.61
CA ASP A 141 14.31 -12.37 -12.02
C ASP A 141 12.77 -12.40 -12.18
N ARG A 142 12.07 -13.08 -11.28
CA ARG A 142 10.59 -13.02 -11.22
C ARG A 142 10.10 -11.60 -10.91
N VAL A 143 10.83 -10.82 -10.13
CA VAL A 143 10.52 -9.40 -9.89
C VAL A 143 10.86 -8.54 -11.10
N ARG A 144 12.01 -8.76 -11.74
CA ARG A 144 12.45 -7.99 -12.93
C ARG A 144 11.46 -8.08 -14.08
N LYS A 145 10.83 -9.24 -14.28
CA LYS A 145 9.89 -9.44 -15.39
C LYS A 145 8.73 -8.44 -15.39
N PRO A 146 7.89 -8.34 -14.33
CA PRO A 146 6.83 -7.33 -14.29
C PRO A 146 7.36 -5.90 -14.23
N LEU A 147 8.54 -5.64 -13.63
CA LEU A 147 9.14 -4.29 -13.63
C LEU A 147 9.53 -3.85 -15.05
N HIS A 148 10.13 -4.73 -15.84
CA HIS A 148 10.45 -4.43 -17.24
C HIS A 148 9.19 -4.11 -18.06
N GLN A 149 8.13 -4.91 -17.91
CA GLN A 149 6.85 -4.69 -18.57
C GLN A 149 6.19 -3.38 -18.15
N LEU A 150 6.22 -3.08 -16.84
CA LEU A 150 5.65 -1.85 -16.28
C LEU A 150 6.44 -0.61 -16.74
N SER A 151 7.78 -0.68 -16.74
CA SER A 151 8.64 0.39 -17.24
C SER A 151 8.38 0.69 -18.72
N ALA A 152 8.28 -0.36 -19.56
CA ALA A 152 7.93 -0.21 -20.96
C ALA A 152 6.53 0.38 -21.17
N ARG A 153 5.54 0.00 -20.34
CA ARG A 153 4.18 0.55 -20.40
C ARG A 153 4.10 2.01 -19.94
N LEU A 154 4.85 2.37 -18.90
CA LEU A 154 4.90 3.74 -18.40
C LEU A 154 5.59 4.67 -19.40
N GLY A 155 6.71 4.24 -20.00
CA GLY A 155 7.51 5.06 -20.90
C GLY A 155 7.92 6.38 -20.22
N ASP A 156 7.65 7.49 -20.93
CA ASP A 156 7.91 8.85 -20.45
C ASP A 156 6.70 9.50 -19.76
N ALA A 157 5.60 8.74 -19.57
CA ALA A 157 4.40 9.27 -18.94
C ALA A 157 4.59 9.50 -17.44
N ASP A 158 3.90 10.51 -16.91
CA ASP A 158 3.90 10.78 -15.47
C ASP A 158 3.15 9.72 -14.68
N TRP A 159 2.03 9.20 -15.21
CA TRP A 159 1.13 8.25 -14.58
C TRP A 159 0.66 7.19 -15.57
N LEU A 160 0.22 6.04 -15.06
CA LEU A 160 -0.08 4.84 -15.85
C LEU A 160 -1.19 5.03 -16.90
N ASP A 161 -2.14 5.96 -16.65
CA ASP A 161 -3.26 6.27 -17.55
C ASP A 161 -3.46 7.79 -17.70
N GLY A 162 -2.37 8.55 -17.76
CA GLY A 162 -2.35 9.99 -18.02
C GLY A 162 -2.49 10.87 -16.78
N MET A 163 -3.45 10.63 -15.90
CA MET A 163 -3.63 11.35 -14.63
C MET A 163 -3.47 10.42 -13.45
N PHE A 164 -3.00 10.98 -12.31
CA PHE A 164 -2.92 10.24 -11.07
C PHE A 164 -4.26 9.62 -10.67
N SER A 165 -4.24 8.36 -10.31
CA SER A 165 -5.43 7.59 -9.93
C SER A 165 -5.15 6.64 -8.76
N ALA A 166 -6.18 5.96 -8.27
CA ALA A 166 -6.06 4.87 -7.31
C ALA A 166 -5.14 3.73 -7.82
N GLY A 167 -5.06 3.54 -9.16
CA GLY A 167 -4.13 2.61 -9.78
C GLY A 167 -2.67 2.98 -9.50
N ASP A 168 -2.33 4.26 -9.66
CA ASP A 168 -0.98 4.77 -9.37
C ASP A 168 -0.67 4.73 -7.88
N LEU A 169 -1.62 5.11 -7.02
CA LEU A 169 -1.48 5.01 -5.57
C LEU A 169 -1.09 3.58 -5.16
N MET A 170 -1.81 2.59 -5.66
CA MET A 170 -1.54 1.18 -5.35
C MET A 170 -0.21 0.72 -5.94
N MET A 171 0.10 1.08 -7.18
CA MET A 171 1.34 0.69 -7.85
C MET A 171 2.57 1.30 -7.17
N VAL A 172 2.56 2.60 -6.89
CA VAL A 172 3.64 3.27 -6.15
C VAL A 172 3.85 2.60 -4.79
N SER A 173 2.77 2.33 -4.05
CA SER A 173 2.85 1.68 -2.73
C SER A 173 3.46 0.28 -2.79
N VAL A 174 3.25 -0.45 -3.88
CA VAL A 174 3.86 -1.76 -4.14
C VAL A 174 5.34 -1.62 -4.46
N LEU A 175 5.70 -0.71 -5.37
CA LEU A 175 7.09 -0.48 -5.79
C LEU A 175 7.99 0.05 -4.67
N LEU A 176 7.45 0.82 -3.73
CA LEU A 176 8.17 1.30 -2.54
C LEU A 176 8.81 0.16 -1.73
N ARG A 177 8.25 -1.04 -1.77
CA ARG A 177 8.81 -2.22 -1.10
C ARG A 177 10.15 -2.68 -1.68
N LEU A 178 10.48 -2.22 -2.89
CA LEU A 178 11.76 -2.53 -3.56
C LEU A 178 12.90 -1.58 -3.18
N ARG A 179 12.64 -0.49 -2.46
CA ARG A 179 13.63 0.54 -2.15
C ARG A 179 14.95 -0.01 -1.59
N SER A 180 14.90 -0.99 -0.69
CA SER A 180 16.10 -1.59 -0.09
C SER A 180 16.71 -2.70 -0.93
N SER A 181 16.15 -3.02 -2.08
CA SER A 181 16.59 -4.15 -2.92
C SER A 181 17.61 -3.75 -3.99
N GLY A 182 17.66 -2.48 -4.37
CA GLY A 182 18.41 -1.98 -5.51
C GLY A 182 17.76 -2.27 -6.88
N LEU A 183 16.68 -3.11 -6.92
CA LEU A 183 16.03 -3.48 -8.17
C LEU A 183 15.30 -2.33 -8.85
N LEU A 184 14.79 -1.37 -8.07
CA LEU A 184 14.10 -0.21 -8.62
C LEU A 184 15.07 0.71 -9.40
N ASP A 185 16.35 0.74 -8.98
CA ASP A 185 17.38 1.56 -9.61
C ASP A 185 17.75 1.05 -11.02
N GLU A 186 17.44 -0.22 -11.32
CA GLU A 186 17.59 -0.79 -12.67
C GLU A 186 16.58 -0.18 -13.68
N TYR A 187 15.55 0.55 -13.19
CA TYR A 187 14.45 1.11 -13.98
C TYR A 187 14.25 2.60 -13.67
N PRO A 188 15.03 3.52 -14.28
CA PRO A 188 14.97 4.96 -13.97
C PRO A 188 13.57 5.58 -14.11
N SER A 189 12.76 5.14 -15.10
CA SER A 189 11.38 5.60 -15.26
C SER A 189 10.50 5.23 -14.06
N LEU A 190 10.65 4.01 -13.52
CA LEU A 190 9.91 3.57 -12.33
C LEU A 190 10.41 4.24 -11.06
N ALA A 191 11.71 4.48 -10.95
CA ALA A 191 12.27 5.24 -9.82
C ALA A 191 11.72 6.68 -9.81
N ALA A 192 11.67 7.35 -10.96
CA ALA A 192 11.09 8.68 -11.11
C ALA A 192 9.57 8.67 -10.83
N TYR A 193 8.85 7.65 -11.28
CA TYR A 193 7.43 7.48 -11.01
C TYR A 193 7.14 7.32 -9.50
N VAL A 194 7.92 6.50 -8.80
CA VAL A 194 7.80 6.34 -7.34
C VAL A 194 8.11 7.66 -6.64
N ALA A 195 9.20 8.35 -7.01
CA ALA A 195 9.56 9.64 -6.42
C ALA A 195 8.45 10.69 -6.62
N ARG A 196 7.78 10.69 -7.78
CA ARG A 196 6.63 11.57 -8.06
C ARG A 196 5.45 11.25 -7.14
N GLY A 197 5.16 9.97 -6.88
CA GLY A 197 4.15 9.55 -5.93
C GLY A 197 4.47 10.01 -4.51
N GLU A 198 5.72 9.87 -4.07
CA GLU A 198 6.18 10.31 -2.75
C GLU A 198 6.19 11.83 -2.58
N ALA A 199 6.37 12.58 -3.66
CA ALA A 199 6.31 14.04 -3.65
C ALA A 199 4.88 14.58 -3.45
N ARG A 200 3.84 13.73 -3.55
CA ARG A 200 2.46 14.17 -3.33
C ARG A 200 2.24 14.57 -1.87
N PRO A 201 1.65 15.75 -1.60
CA PRO A 201 1.44 16.21 -0.21
C PRO A 201 0.63 15.24 0.64
N ALA A 202 -0.33 14.54 0.05
CA ALA A 202 -1.15 13.55 0.74
C ALA A 202 -0.31 12.32 1.18
N TYR A 203 0.59 11.83 0.32
CA TYR A 203 1.53 10.77 0.70
C TYR A 203 2.43 11.21 1.86
N GLN A 204 2.99 12.42 1.78
CA GLN A 204 3.88 12.94 2.81
C GLN A 204 3.19 13.04 4.17
N ARG A 205 1.91 13.47 4.22
CA ARG A 205 1.14 13.49 5.47
C ARG A 205 0.88 12.09 6.00
N ALA A 206 0.45 11.17 5.15
CA ALA A 206 0.20 9.78 5.53
C ALA A 206 1.47 9.09 6.08
N PHE A 207 2.61 9.30 5.41
CA PHE A 207 3.90 8.78 5.83
C PHE A 207 4.37 9.39 7.16
N ALA A 208 4.29 10.71 7.31
CA ALA A 208 4.67 11.40 8.54
C ALA A 208 3.83 10.94 9.74
N ALA A 209 2.52 10.73 9.55
CA ALA A 209 1.63 10.21 10.59
C ALA A 209 2.01 8.79 11.03
N GLN A 210 2.39 7.91 10.11
CA GLN A 210 2.86 6.56 10.44
C GLN A 210 4.21 6.57 11.13
N LEU A 211 5.14 7.41 10.66
CA LEU A 211 6.47 7.55 11.24
C LEU A 211 6.41 8.05 12.69
N ALA A 212 5.55 9.03 12.97
CA ALA A 212 5.39 9.62 14.29
C ALA A 212 4.98 8.59 15.36
N ILE A 213 4.13 7.63 15.02
CA ILE A 213 3.69 6.56 15.94
C ILE A 213 4.88 5.67 16.32
N ASN A 214 5.73 5.33 15.35
CA ASN A 214 6.88 4.47 15.59
C ASN A 214 8.02 5.18 16.33
N ALA A 215 8.08 6.51 16.24
CA ALA A 215 9.04 7.35 16.98
C ALA A 215 8.61 7.61 18.42
N ALA A 216 7.32 7.51 18.75
CA ALA A 216 6.82 7.68 20.10
C ALA A 216 7.36 6.58 21.03
N LYS A 217 7.96 6.97 22.17
CA LYS A 217 8.33 6.00 23.22
C LYS A 217 7.09 5.24 23.68
N PRO A 218 7.19 3.93 24.03
CA PRO A 218 6.07 3.25 24.66
C PRO A 218 5.65 4.05 25.89
N ALA A 219 4.34 4.34 26.02
CA ALA A 219 3.77 4.81 27.26
C ALA A 219 4.15 3.77 28.32
N GLY A 220 4.90 4.20 29.33
CA GLY A 220 5.65 3.36 30.25
C GLY A 220 4.90 2.12 30.73
N GLY A 221 5.59 0.97 30.63
CA GLY A 221 5.28 -0.20 31.43
C GLY A 221 5.96 -0.06 32.78
#